data_b329deebe65d208b676557df70dbfc32
#
_entry.id   b329deebe65d208b676557df70dbfc32
#
_cell.length_a   1.000
_cell.length_b   1.000
_cell.length_c   1.000
_cell.angle_alpha   90.00
_cell.angle_beta   90.00
_cell.angle_gamma   90.00
#
_symmetry.space_group_name_H-M   'P 1'
#
loop_
_entity.id
_entity.type
_entity.pdbx_description
1 polymer ?
#
loop_
_entity_poly.entity_id
_entity_poly.type
_entity_poly.pdbx_seq_one_letter_code
_entity_poly.pdbx_strand_id
1 'polypeptide(L)'
;MMKAIEVCRVTKSYGKVRALHSVSFDVKPGEVFGLIGPDGAGKTTMYRLLCSLLVPDAGTLRVDGFDVVTQMQDVRRRVGYMPGRFSLYQDLTVEENLHFFATLFGTTVEENYATIASIYTQIEPFRRRKAGALSGGMKQKLALCCALIRANAVIAQNQNRLGKTLWSDGARG
;
A
#
# COMPACT_ATOMS: atom_id res chain seq x y z
N MET A 1 22.39 1.70 9.57
CA MET A 1 21.23 0.83 9.82
C MET A 1 20.31 0.94 8.62
N MET A 2 19.89 -0.16 7.99
CA MET A 2 19.04 -0.13 6.79
C MET A 2 17.64 0.38 7.19
N LYS A 3 17.07 1.30 6.41
CA LYS A 3 15.74 1.89 6.63
C LYS A 3 14.81 1.37 5.54
N ALA A 4 13.57 1.05 5.90
CA ALA A 4 12.55 0.66 4.93
C ALA A 4 12.04 1.86 4.14
N ILE A 5 11.92 3.02 4.81
CA ILE A 5 11.54 4.29 4.18
C ILE A 5 12.45 5.39 4.72
N GLU A 6 12.92 6.25 3.83
CA GLU A 6 13.65 7.48 4.16
C GLU A 6 13.01 8.66 3.43
N VAL A 7 12.59 9.66 4.17
CA VAL A 7 12.03 10.90 3.65
C VAL A 7 12.85 12.06 4.19
N CYS A 8 13.45 12.85 3.31
CA CYS A 8 14.31 13.95 3.71
C CYS A 8 13.89 15.25 3.03
N ARG A 9 13.41 16.20 3.83
CA ARG A 9 13.00 17.56 3.43
C ARG A 9 12.12 17.63 2.20
N VAL A 10 11.16 16.72 2.11
CA VAL A 10 10.28 16.58 0.95
C VAL A 10 9.25 17.70 0.90
N THR A 11 9.18 18.34 -0.25
CA THR A 11 8.20 19.38 -0.57
C THR A 11 7.41 18.97 -1.80
N LYS A 12 6.09 19.24 -1.80
CA LYS A 12 5.19 19.04 -2.95
C LYS A 12 4.12 20.07 -2.98
N SER A 13 3.92 20.68 -4.16
CA SER A 13 2.88 21.70 -4.41
C SER A 13 2.00 21.29 -5.60
N TYR A 14 0.79 21.77 -5.61
CA TYR A 14 -0.18 21.69 -6.71
C TYR A 14 -0.64 23.11 -7.04
N GLY A 15 -0.01 23.69 -8.06
CA GLY A 15 -0.18 25.12 -8.35
C GLY A 15 0.23 25.97 -7.14
N LYS A 16 -0.70 26.75 -6.61
CA LYS A 16 -0.47 27.64 -5.45
C LYS A 16 -0.60 26.92 -4.09
N VAL A 17 -1.09 25.68 -4.06
CA VAL A 17 -1.32 24.95 -2.83
C VAL A 17 -0.12 24.05 -2.52
N ARG A 18 0.59 24.33 -1.43
CA ARG A 18 1.68 23.50 -0.95
C ARG A 18 1.12 22.38 -0.07
N ALA A 19 1.14 21.16 -0.58
CA ALA A 19 0.63 19.98 0.10
C ALA A 19 1.61 19.37 1.12
N LEU A 20 2.92 19.49 0.88
CA LEU A 20 3.97 19.05 1.78
C LEU A 20 5.01 20.15 1.96
N HIS A 21 5.38 20.42 3.21
CA HIS A 21 6.28 21.50 3.61
C HIS A 21 7.54 20.93 4.26
N SER A 22 8.56 20.57 3.47
CA SER A 22 9.87 20.08 3.98
C SER A 22 9.76 18.96 5.01
N VAL A 23 8.95 17.93 4.69
CA VAL A 23 8.66 16.80 5.58
C VAL A 23 9.86 15.85 5.62
N SER A 24 10.23 15.41 6.84
CA SER A 24 11.29 14.42 7.04
C SER A 24 10.87 13.39 8.08
N PHE A 25 11.07 12.12 7.80
CA PHE A 25 10.92 10.98 8.72
C PHE A 25 11.59 9.74 8.16
N ASP A 26 11.82 8.76 9.01
CA ASP A 26 12.33 7.44 8.64
C ASP A 26 11.42 6.35 9.20
N VAL A 27 11.38 5.20 8.52
CA VAL A 27 10.68 4.00 8.97
C VAL A 27 11.66 2.83 8.93
N LYS A 28 11.70 2.04 10.01
CA LYS A 28 12.56 0.86 10.10
C LYS A 28 11.90 -0.36 9.43
N PRO A 29 12.67 -1.35 8.97
CA PRO A 29 12.13 -2.63 8.53
C PRO A 29 11.25 -3.28 9.63
N GLY A 30 10.08 -3.80 9.24
CA GLY A 30 9.12 -4.43 10.17
C GLY A 30 8.33 -3.47 11.05
N GLU A 31 8.51 -2.16 10.90
CA GLU A 31 7.78 -1.15 11.66
C GLU A 31 6.42 -0.85 11.02
N VAL A 32 5.38 -0.73 11.87
CA VAL A 32 4.08 -0.17 11.46
C VAL A 32 4.11 1.33 11.72
N PHE A 33 4.08 2.12 10.64
CA PHE A 33 4.16 3.57 10.70
C PHE A 33 2.87 4.21 10.19
N GLY A 34 2.33 5.19 10.91
CA GLY A 34 1.08 5.88 10.58
C GLY A 34 1.28 7.38 10.31
N LEU A 35 0.77 7.86 9.17
CA LEU A 35 0.61 9.29 8.90
C LEU A 35 -0.77 9.74 9.39
N ILE A 36 -0.81 10.51 10.46
CA ILE A 36 -2.04 11.01 11.08
C ILE A 36 -2.16 12.51 10.82
N GLY A 37 -3.37 12.99 10.59
CA GLY A 37 -3.65 14.40 10.38
C GLY A 37 -5.02 14.64 9.74
N PRO A 38 -5.50 15.88 9.69
CA PRO A 38 -6.79 16.24 9.10
C PRO A 38 -6.82 16.00 7.58
N ASP A 39 -8.00 16.09 6.99
CA ASP A 39 -8.12 16.08 5.53
C ASP A 39 -7.39 17.29 4.94
N GLY A 40 -6.71 17.06 3.81
CA GLY A 40 -5.84 18.07 3.21
C GLY A 40 -4.41 18.14 3.76
N ALA A 41 -4.06 17.44 4.85
CA ALA A 41 -2.71 17.46 5.45
C ALA A 41 -1.60 16.81 4.60
N GLY A 42 -1.86 16.44 3.34
CA GLY A 42 -0.85 15.89 2.45
C GLY A 42 -0.59 14.40 2.59
N LYS A 43 -1.33 13.65 3.42
CA LYS A 43 -1.17 12.19 3.62
C LYS A 43 -1.17 11.42 2.30
N THR A 44 -2.20 11.62 1.49
CA THR A 44 -2.35 10.97 0.18
C THR A 44 -1.22 11.35 -0.78
N THR A 45 -0.75 12.60 -0.73
CA THR A 45 0.39 13.07 -1.51
C THR A 45 1.66 12.33 -1.11
N MET A 46 1.93 12.18 0.19
CA MET A 46 3.07 11.43 0.69
C MET A 46 3.02 9.96 0.25
N TYR A 47 1.89 9.27 0.41
CA TYR A 47 1.74 7.89 -0.07
C TYR A 47 1.99 7.75 -1.57
N ARG A 48 1.49 8.68 -2.39
CA ARG A 48 1.71 8.65 -3.84
C ARG A 48 3.18 8.89 -4.20
N LEU A 49 3.89 9.74 -3.48
CA LEU A 49 5.34 9.94 -3.65
C LEU A 49 6.11 8.67 -3.30
N LEU A 50 5.82 8.05 -2.15
CA LEU A 50 6.46 6.80 -1.73
C LEU A 50 6.22 5.64 -2.71
N CYS A 51 5.08 5.63 -3.40
CA CYS A 51 4.76 4.64 -4.42
C CYS A 51 5.28 5.00 -5.83
N SER A 52 6.09 6.05 -5.97
CA SER A 52 6.57 6.59 -7.26
C SER A 52 5.43 6.92 -8.24
N LEU A 53 4.25 7.30 -7.72
CA LEU A 53 3.12 7.79 -8.52
C LEU A 53 3.15 9.31 -8.72
N LEU A 54 4.00 10.00 -7.96
CA LEU A 54 4.29 11.43 -8.05
C LEU A 54 5.78 11.65 -7.89
N VAL A 55 6.26 12.80 -8.38
CA VAL A 55 7.63 13.28 -8.19
C VAL A 55 7.61 14.43 -7.18
N PRO A 56 8.50 14.48 -6.18
CA PRO A 56 8.63 15.60 -5.27
C PRO A 56 9.14 16.85 -5.99
N ASP A 57 8.81 18.03 -5.51
CA ASP A 57 9.36 19.29 -6.03
C ASP A 57 10.75 19.56 -5.46
N ALA A 58 11.00 19.09 -4.22
CA ALA A 58 12.31 19.15 -3.55
C ALA A 58 12.41 18.06 -2.48
N GLY A 59 13.65 17.79 -2.05
CA GLY A 59 13.96 16.73 -1.10
C GLY A 59 14.17 15.37 -1.74
N THR A 60 14.39 14.35 -0.94
CA THR A 60 14.64 12.97 -1.41
C THR A 60 13.75 11.98 -0.67
N LEU A 61 13.31 10.94 -1.39
CA LEU A 61 12.60 9.81 -0.82
C LEU A 61 13.23 8.50 -1.29
N ARG A 62 13.41 7.57 -0.36
CA ARG A 62 13.85 6.21 -0.67
C ARG A 62 12.93 5.20 -0.03
N VAL A 63 12.71 4.11 -0.73
CA VAL A 63 11.96 2.96 -0.25
C VAL A 63 12.83 1.72 -0.47
N ASP A 64 13.11 0.99 0.59
CA ASP A 64 14.01 -0.17 0.59
C ASP A 64 15.36 0.14 -0.05
N GLY A 65 15.90 1.34 0.23
CA GLY A 65 17.16 1.85 -0.33
C GLY A 65 17.05 2.44 -1.75
N PHE A 66 15.94 2.24 -2.47
CA PHE A 66 15.76 2.71 -3.85
C PHE A 66 15.15 4.11 -3.89
N ASP A 67 15.73 4.99 -4.70
CA ASP A 67 15.22 6.34 -4.91
C ASP A 67 13.92 6.33 -5.71
N VAL A 68 12.89 7.01 -5.21
CA VAL A 68 11.53 6.97 -5.81
C VAL A 68 11.43 7.67 -7.17
N VAL A 69 12.41 8.48 -7.55
CA VAL A 69 12.44 9.22 -8.82
C VAL A 69 13.29 8.49 -9.86
N THR A 70 14.52 8.16 -9.53
CA THR A 70 15.50 7.59 -10.46
C THR A 70 15.36 6.07 -10.61
N GLN A 71 14.80 5.39 -9.59
CA GLN A 71 14.65 3.92 -9.54
C GLN A 71 13.18 3.51 -9.36
N MET A 72 12.28 4.21 -10.07
CA MET A 72 10.82 4.02 -9.96
C MET A 72 10.37 2.57 -10.13
N GLN A 73 10.98 1.83 -11.06
CA GLN A 73 10.58 0.44 -11.33
C GLN A 73 10.92 -0.48 -10.16
N ASP A 74 12.10 -0.28 -9.54
CA ASP A 74 12.53 -1.05 -8.38
C ASP A 74 11.64 -0.78 -7.17
N VAL A 75 11.29 0.49 -6.94
CA VAL A 75 10.32 0.88 -5.90
C VAL A 75 8.96 0.23 -6.16
N ARG A 76 8.43 0.36 -7.37
CA ARG A 76 7.12 -0.21 -7.75
C ARG A 76 7.04 -1.73 -7.62
N ARG A 77 8.15 -2.44 -7.77
CA ARG A 77 8.21 -3.89 -7.54
C ARG A 77 8.15 -4.28 -6.05
N ARG A 78 8.46 -3.35 -5.15
CA ARG A 78 8.56 -3.57 -3.70
C ARG A 78 7.38 -3.04 -2.90
N VAL A 79 6.63 -2.10 -3.48
CA VAL A 79 5.53 -1.41 -2.79
C VAL A 79 4.18 -1.96 -3.21
N GLY A 80 3.40 -2.44 -2.26
CA GLY A 80 1.97 -2.65 -2.41
C GLY A 80 1.22 -1.36 -2.03
N TYR A 81 0.45 -0.78 -2.95
CA TYR A 81 -0.35 0.40 -2.69
C TYR A 81 -1.83 0.07 -2.58
N MET A 82 -2.43 0.41 -1.46
CA MET A 82 -3.86 0.27 -1.22
C MET A 82 -4.51 1.65 -1.13
N PRO A 83 -5.19 2.12 -2.19
CA PRO A 83 -5.86 3.42 -2.18
C PRO A 83 -7.05 3.42 -1.20
N GLY A 84 -7.41 4.60 -0.69
CA GLY A 84 -8.51 4.76 0.28
C GLY A 84 -9.91 4.48 -0.28
N ARG A 85 -10.04 4.40 -1.60
CA ARG A 85 -11.27 3.95 -2.26
C ARG A 85 -11.07 2.54 -2.82
N PHE A 86 -12.09 1.70 -2.72
CA PHE A 86 -12.06 0.36 -3.31
C PHE A 86 -11.79 0.44 -4.81
N SER A 87 -10.65 -0.10 -5.23
CA SER A 87 -10.12 0.03 -6.59
C SER A 87 -10.02 -1.31 -7.34
N LEU A 88 -10.57 -2.37 -6.76
CA LEU A 88 -10.59 -3.69 -7.39
C LEU A 88 -11.75 -3.84 -8.37
N TYR A 89 -11.68 -4.84 -9.22
CA TYR A 89 -12.72 -5.13 -10.22
C TYR A 89 -13.97 -5.68 -9.53
N GLN A 90 -15.02 -4.87 -9.50
CA GLN A 90 -16.25 -5.21 -8.78
C GLN A 90 -17.03 -6.36 -9.40
N ASP A 91 -16.90 -6.53 -10.72
CA ASP A 91 -17.58 -7.58 -11.49
C ASP A 91 -16.86 -8.93 -11.42
N LEU A 92 -15.61 -8.94 -11.03
CA LEU A 92 -14.83 -10.15 -10.78
C LEU A 92 -15.11 -10.68 -9.37
N THR A 93 -15.03 -11.99 -9.22
CA THR A 93 -15.09 -12.67 -7.92
C THR A 93 -13.85 -12.35 -7.07
N VAL A 94 -13.86 -12.74 -5.81
CA VAL A 94 -12.69 -12.64 -4.92
C VAL A 94 -11.49 -13.38 -5.51
N GLU A 95 -11.71 -14.62 -5.97
CA GLU A 95 -10.68 -15.48 -6.55
C GLU A 95 -10.13 -14.89 -7.85
N GLU A 96 -10.99 -14.44 -8.76
CA GLU A 96 -10.59 -13.82 -10.02
C GLU A 96 -9.80 -12.52 -9.81
N ASN A 97 -10.15 -11.69 -8.81
CA ASN A 97 -9.35 -10.52 -8.45
C ASN A 97 -7.94 -10.92 -8.02
N LEU A 98 -7.80 -11.92 -7.13
CA LEU A 98 -6.50 -12.38 -6.65
C LEU A 98 -5.63 -12.92 -7.80
N HIS A 99 -6.19 -13.79 -8.65
CA HIS A 99 -5.48 -14.33 -9.82
C HIS A 99 -5.10 -13.24 -10.81
N PHE A 100 -5.99 -12.28 -11.06
CA PHE A 100 -5.70 -11.14 -11.95
C PHE A 100 -4.47 -10.36 -11.45
N PHE A 101 -4.44 -9.99 -10.18
CA PHE A 101 -3.30 -9.25 -9.64
C PHE A 101 -2.04 -10.11 -9.55
N ALA A 102 -2.13 -11.39 -9.20
CA ALA A 102 -1.00 -12.30 -9.22
C ALA A 102 -0.38 -12.38 -10.62
N THR A 103 -1.19 -12.60 -11.65
CA THR A 103 -0.74 -12.63 -13.04
C THR A 103 -0.12 -11.30 -13.48
N LEU A 104 -0.77 -10.17 -13.14
CA LEU A 104 -0.25 -8.84 -13.45
C LEU A 104 1.14 -8.59 -12.87
N PHE A 105 1.44 -9.22 -11.73
CA PHE A 105 2.72 -9.07 -11.04
C PHE A 105 3.71 -10.20 -11.35
N GLY A 106 3.36 -11.12 -12.26
CA GLY A 106 4.23 -12.21 -12.70
C GLY A 106 4.45 -13.27 -11.64
N THR A 107 3.45 -13.52 -10.80
CA THR A 107 3.47 -14.54 -9.72
C THR A 107 2.13 -15.28 -9.67
N THR A 108 1.96 -16.19 -8.71
CA THR A 108 0.71 -16.93 -8.49
C THR A 108 0.16 -16.68 -7.09
N VAL A 109 -1.11 -17.01 -6.87
CA VAL A 109 -1.75 -16.93 -5.54
C VAL A 109 -1.12 -17.96 -4.61
N GLU A 110 -0.79 -19.14 -5.14
CA GLU A 110 -0.21 -20.27 -4.42
C GLU A 110 1.17 -19.92 -3.87
N GLU A 111 2.03 -19.31 -4.69
CA GLU A 111 3.37 -18.86 -4.27
C GLU A 111 3.31 -17.85 -3.13
N ASN A 112 2.25 -17.06 -3.07
CA ASN A 112 2.08 -15.99 -2.07
C ASN A 112 1.08 -16.35 -0.98
N TYR A 113 0.54 -17.59 -0.97
CA TYR A 113 -0.52 -17.98 -0.06
C TYR A 113 -0.13 -17.76 1.41
N ALA A 114 1.08 -18.15 1.79
CA ALA A 114 1.58 -17.97 3.16
C ALA A 114 1.54 -16.50 3.62
N THR A 115 1.80 -15.57 2.70
CA THR A 115 1.79 -14.12 2.99
C THR A 115 0.38 -13.59 3.22
N ILE A 116 -0.62 -14.10 2.49
CA ILE A 116 -2.00 -13.62 2.57
C ILE A 116 -2.91 -14.46 3.46
N ALA A 117 -2.49 -15.66 3.85
CA ALA A 117 -3.34 -16.68 4.49
C ALA A 117 -4.12 -16.15 5.70
N SER A 118 -3.46 -15.41 6.60
CA SER A 118 -4.09 -14.87 7.82
C SER A 118 -5.29 -13.95 7.55
N ILE A 119 -5.31 -13.31 6.37
CA ILE A 119 -6.37 -12.41 5.93
C ILE A 119 -7.32 -13.13 4.97
N TYR A 120 -6.75 -13.89 4.03
CA TYR A 120 -7.50 -14.56 2.98
C TYR A 120 -8.48 -15.60 3.53
N THR A 121 -8.09 -16.41 4.49
CA THR A 121 -8.97 -17.42 5.14
C THR A 121 -10.29 -16.84 5.65
N GLN A 122 -10.31 -15.54 6.00
CA GLN A 122 -11.52 -14.87 6.48
C GLN A 122 -12.51 -14.50 5.34
N ILE A 123 -12.04 -14.47 4.09
CA ILE A 123 -12.85 -14.17 2.90
C ILE A 123 -12.92 -15.34 1.93
N GLU A 124 -12.13 -16.36 2.11
CA GLU A 124 -12.07 -17.55 1.28
C GLU A 124 -13.42 -18.29 1.13
N PRO A 125 -14.27 -18.40 2.17
CA PRO A 125 -15.63 -18.96 2.01
C PRO A 125 -16.47 -18.23 0.97
N PHE A 126 -16.10 -16.99 0.65
CA PHE A 126 -16.79 -16.14 -0.33
C PHE A 126 -16.03 -16.01 -1.65
N ARG A 127 -15.05 -16.88 -1.92
CA ARG A 127 -14.15 -16.77 -3.08
C ARG A 127 -14.85 -16.64 -4.42
N ARG A 128 -16.03 -17.27 -4.57
CA ARG A 128 -16.86 -17.22 -5.79
C ARG A 128 -17.81 -16.02 -5.83
N ARG A 129 -17.87 -15.19 -4.78
CA ARG A 129 -18.73 -14.02 -4.74
C ARG A 129 -18.07 -12.85 -5.47
N LYS A 130 -18.84 -12.10 -6.27
CA LYS A 130 -18.36 -10.87 -6.91
C LYS A 130 -17.91 -9.86 -5.86
N ALA A 131 -16.78 -9.20 -6.11
CA ALA A 131 -16.20 -8.21 -5.20
C ALA A 131 -17.16 -7.04 -4.94
N GLY A 132 -18.00 -6.67 -5.90
CA GLY A 132 -19.04 -5.66 -5.73
C GLY A 132 -20.06 -5.99 -4.64
N ALA A 133 -20.35 -7.28 -4.44
CA ALA A 133 -21.33 -7.79 -3.46
C ALA A 133 -20.73 -8.06 -2.05
N LEU A 134 -19.47 -7.76 -1.83
CA LEU A 134 -18.80 -7.89 -0.54
C LEU A 134 -19.16 -6.73 0.39
N SER A 135 -19.14 -6.98 1.70
CA SER A 135 -19.18 -5.90 2.70
C SER A 135 -17.92 -5.01 2.62
N GLY A 136 -18.00 -3.80 3.17
CA GLY A 136 -16.86 -2.88 3.17
C GLY A 136 -15.58 -3.47 3.78
N GLY A 137 -15.71 -4.19 4.91
CA GLY A 137 -14.58 -4.85 5.55
C GLY A 137 -14.01 -6.01 4.71
N MET A 138 -14.85 -6.79 4.03
CA MET A 138 -14.39 -7.85 3.12
C MET A 138 -13.69 -7.26 1.89
N LYS A 139 -14.18 -6.15 1.34
CA LYS A 139 -13.53 -5.41 0.26
C LYS A 139 -12.13 -4.94 0.65
N GLN A 140 -11.97 -4.43 1.88
CA GLN A 140 -10.66 -4.02 2.38
C GLN A 140 -9.71 -5.21 2.54
N LYS A 141 -10.19 -6.35 3.06
CA LYS A 141 -9.38 -7.57 3.16
C LYS A 141 -8.93 -8.07 1.80
N LEU A 142 -9.82 -8.10 0.82
CA LEU A 142 -9.48 -8.48 -0.55
C LEU A 142 -8.43 -7.53 -1.15
N ALA A 143 -8.61 -6.20 -1.00
CA ALA A 143 -7.66 -5.22 -1.48
C ALA A 143 -6.28 -5.37 -0.81
N LEU A 144 -6.26 -5.70 0.49
CA LEU A 144 -5.01 -5.95 1.21
C LEU A 144 -4.34 -7.23 0.72
N CYS A 145 -5.06 -8.33 0.50
CA CYS A 145 -4.51 -9.54 -0.10
C CYS A 145 -3.90 -9.27 -1.48
N CYS A 146 -4.59 -8.53 -2.35
CA CYS A 146 -4.07 -8.17 -3.67
C CYS A 146 -2.82 -7.27 -3.60
N ALA A 147 -2.74 -6.40 -2.60
CA ALA A 147 -1.55 -5.58 -2.37
C ALA A 147 -0.37 -6.41 -1.84
N LEU A 148 -0.64 -7.38 -0.95
CA LEU A 148 0.35 -8.29 -0.36
C LEU A 148 0.93 -9.28 -1.36
N ILE A 149 0.15 -9.77 -2.32
CA ILE A 149 0.63 -10.64 -3.41
C ILE A 149 1.81 -10.00 -4.17
N ARG A 150 1.84 -8.68 -4.26
CA ARG A 150 2.95 -7.95 -4.87
C ARG A 150 4.08 -7.62 -3.91
N ALA A 151 3.75 -7.28 -2.66
CA ALA A 151 4.65 -6.57 -1.76
C ALA A 151 5.58 -7.53 -1.01
N ASN A 152 6.85 -7.54 -1.40
CA ASN A 152 7.88 -8.21 -0.61
C ASN A 152 8.48 -7.32 0.49
N ALA A 153 8.16 -6.01 0.56
CA ALA A 153 8.84 -5.10 1.47
C ALA A 153 7.98 -4.03 2.15
N VAL A 154 7.09 -3.33 1.44
CA VAL A 154 6.38 -2.16 2.00
C VAL A 154 4.92 -2.13 1.55
N ILE A 155 3.98 -1.95 2.48
CA ILE A 155 2.58 -1.69 2.16
C ILE A 155 2.24 -0.26 2.52
N ALA A 156 1.84 0.53 1.52
CA ALA A 156 1.32 1.87 1.70
C ALA A 156 -0.21 1.85 1.61
N GLN A 157 -0.87 2.06 2.75
CA GLN A 157 -2.32 2.09 2.83
C GLN A 157 -2.80 3.51 3.11
N ASN A 158 -3.66 4.03 2.23
CA ASN A 158 -4.31 5.32 2.42
C ASN A 158 -5.73 5.11 2.97
N GLN A 159 -5.96 5.40 4.24
CA GLN A 159 -7.29 5.37 4.85
C GLN A 159 -7.80 6.79 5.08
N ASN A 160 -8.89 7.16 4.42
CA ASN A 160 -9.57 8.45 4.60
C ASN A 160 -10.63 8.42 5.72
N ARG A 161 -10.70 7.39 6.56
CA ARG A 161 -11.62 7.33 7.71
C ARG A 161 -10.86 6.90 8.95
N LEU A 162 -11.02 7.66 10.03
CA LEU A 162 -10.69 7.29 11.40
C LEU A 162 -11.41 5.98 11.74
N GLY A 163 -10.70 4.88 11.76
CA GLY A 163 -11.27 3.57 12.04
C GLY A 163 -10.22 2.49 12.16
N LYS A 164 -9.71 2.33 13.38
CA LYS A 164 -9.00 1.14 13.93
C LYS A 164 -7.98 0.49 13.00
N THR A 165 -6.74 0.69 13.35
CA THR A 165 -5.59 -0.15 13.01
C THR A 165 -5.93 -1.61 13.32
N LEU A 166 -6.19 -2.42 12.30
CA LEU A 166 -6.28 -3.87 12.42
C LEU A 166 -4.95 -4.46 11.97
N TRP A 167 -3.94 -4.31 12.82
CA TRP A 167 -2.75 -5.17 12.79
C TRP A 167 -2.20 -5.23 14.20
N SER A 168 -2.53 -6.29 14.90
CA SER A 168 -1.77 -6.79 16.02
C SER A 168 -1.33 -8.21 15.68
N ASP A 169 -0.02 -8.41 15.72
CA ASP A 169 0.71 -9.66 15.91
C ASP A 169 0.53 -10.82 14.92
N GLY A 170 1.59 -11.12 14.22
CA GLY A 170 1.76 -12.34 13.46
C GLY A 170 3.10 -12.51 12.75
N ALA A 171 4.16 -11.86 13.19
CA ALA A 171 5.51 -12.13 12.71
C ALA A 171 6.47 -12.26 13.88
N ARG A 172 6.34 -13.37 14.62
CA ARG A 172 7.39 -13.94 15.47
C ARG A 172 7.42 -15.44 15.19
N GLY A 173 8.48 -15.87 14.53
CA GLY A 173 8.84 -17.24 14.26
C GLY A 173 10.00 -17.25 13.31
#